data_281cc2bbf4cf08da3a4874b59525bd57
#
_entry.id   281cc2bbf4cf08da3a4874b59525bd57
#
_cell.length_a   1.000
_cell.length_b   1.000
_cell.length_c   1.000
_cell.angle_alpha   90.00
_cell.angle_beta   90.00
_cell.angle_gamma   90.00
#
_symmetry.space_group_name_H-M   'P 1'
#
loop_
_entity.id
_entity.type
_entity.pdbx_description
1 polymer ?
#
loop_
_entity_poly.entity_id
_entity_poly.type
_entity_poly.pdbx_seq_one_letter_code
_entity_poly.pdbx_strand_id
1 'polypeptide(L)'
;MCYTKWVTISIQHALRHLDWAEQKFFELLEAIPERYLASHYGNPEWTVAIIAQHIVSGACWYEFCLTGVFPEEPAVPTTSAEVALLRTYVADRNAVLHAQAELDDELLFVSHEGEEFNVWRSILLSQAVHHSVEHRAQIACALEANGYRGVDLDSLDAWAFASATGL
;
A
#
# COMPACT_ATOMS: atom_id res chain seq x y z
N MET A 1 1.42 43.12 4.67
CA MET A 1 0.57 41.99 4.36
C MET A 1 1.20 40.76 5.01
N CYS A 2 0.55 40.21 6.03
CA CYS A 2 1.02 38.98 6.68
C CYS A 2 0.58 37.80 5.79
N TYR A 3 1.51 37.20 5.04
CA TYR A 3 1.22 35.95 4.33
C TYR A 3 1.10 34.85 5.35
N THR A 4 -0.10 34.42 5.63
CA THR A 4 -0.35 33.18 6.38
C THR A 4 0.19 32.03 5.51
N LYS A 5 1.35 31.51 5.86
CA LYS A 5 1.84 30.25 5.25
C LYS A 5 0.91 29.13 5.73
N TRP A 6 0.04 28.66 4.85
CA TRP A 6 -0.71 27.46 5.10
C TRP A 6 0.26 26.26 5.10
N VAL A 7 0.20 25.46 6.14
CA VAL A 7 0.85 24.15 6.12
C VAL A 7 -0.04 23.24 5.27
N THR A 8 0.50 22.74 4.17
CA THR A 8 -0.18 21.77 3.29
C THR A 8 0.47 20.41 3.44
N ILE A 9 -0.33 19.36 3.47
CA ILE A 9 0.19 17.99 3.39
C ILE A 9 0.64 17.76 1.95
N SER A 10 1.92 17.40 1.78
CA SER A 10 2.45 17.04 0.46
C SER A 10 2.11 15.60 0.13
N ILE A 11 1.39 15.37 -0.95
CA ILE A 11 1.11 14.02 -1.43
C ILE A 11 2.40 13.27 -1.80
N GLN A 12 3.42 13.96 -2.32
CA GLN A 12 4.71 13.37 -2.61
C GLN A 12 5.41 12.86 -1.35
N HIS A 13 5.29 13.55 -0.21
CA HIS A 13 5.81 13.06 1.07
C HIS A 13 5.03 11.83 1.55
N ALA A 14 3.70 11.84 1.42
CA ALA A 14 2.87 10.70 1.81
C ALA A 14 3.19 9.47 0.96
N LEU A 15 3.38 9.63 -0.36
CA LEU A 15 3.74 8.52 -1.25
C LEU A 15 5.17 8.02 -0.99
N ARG A 16 6.14 8.88 -0.69
CA ARG A 16 7.48 8.43 -0.28
C ARG A 16 7.46 7.63 1.03
N HIS A 17 6.62 8.05 1.97
CA HIS A 17 6.40 7.26 3.18
C HIS A 17 5.73 5.92 2.86
N LEU A 18 4.70 5.91 2.01
CA LEU A 18 4.03 4.70 1.55
C LEU A 18 5.03 3.70 1.00
N ASP A 19 5.81 4.10 0.00
CA ASP A 19 6.81 3.24 -0.65
C ASP A 19 7.82 2.69 0.34
N TRP A 20 8.43 3.56 1.17
CA TRP A 20 9.39 3.16 2.20
C TRP A 20 8.79 2.16 3.19
N ALA A 21 7.57 2.41 3.66
CA ALA A 21 6.92 1.57 4.65
C ALA A 21 6.50 0.21 4.06
N GLU A 22 6.02 0.17 2.81
CA GLU A 22 5.68 -1.07 2.12
C GLU A 22 6.91 -1.92 1.85
N GLN A 23 8.02 -1.35 1.38
CA GLN A 23 9.25 -2.08 1.18
C GLN A 23 9.72 -2.77 2.46
N LYS A 24 9.73 -2.04 3.58
CA LYS A 24 10.08 -2.60 4.89
C LYS A 24 9.09 -3.64 5.38
N PHE A 25 7.80 -3.39 5.17
CA PHE A 25 6.77 -4.30 5.62
C PHE A 25 6.78 -5.63 4.86
N PHE A 26 6.93 -5.60 3.55
CA PHE A 26 7.07 -6.83 2.75
C PHE A 26 8.38 -7.56 3.05
N GLU A 27 9.49 -6.86 3.28
CA GLU A 27 10.75 -7.46 3.77
C GLU A 27 10.54 -8.19 5.11
N LEU A 28 9.74 -7.63 6.01
CA LEU A 28 9.37 -8.23 7.27
C LEU A 28 8.51 -9.48 7.05
N LEU A 29 7.54 -9.44 6.13
CA LEU A 29 6.71 -10.59 5.77
C LEU A 29 7.50 -11.71 5.09
N GLU A 30 8.53 -11.41 4.30
CA GLU A 30 9.45 -12.40 3.74
C GLU A 30 10.18 -13.20 4.82
N ALA A 31 10.42 -12.59 5.98
CA ALA A 31 11.17 -13.19 7.09
C ALA A 31 10.29 -14.01 8.05
N ILE A 32 8.97 -13.90 8.00
CA ILE A 32 8.10 -14.71 8.87
C ILE A 32 8.10 -16.19 8.45
N PRO A 33 7.95 -17.13 9.40
CA PRO A 33 7.72 -18.52 9.03
C PRO A 33 6.46 -18.70 8.18
N GLU A 34 6.56 -19.42 7.07
CA GLU A 34 5.49 -19.54 6.04
C GLU A 34 4.14 -19.98 6.60
N ARG A 35 4.14 -20.78 7.71
CA ARG A 35 2.89 -21.17 8.39
C ARG A 35 2.02 -19.98 8.82
N TYR A 36 2.60 -18.80 9.02
CA TYR A 36 1.85 -17.61 9.41
C TYR A 36 1.17 -16.91 8.24
N LEU A 37 1.47 -17.28 7.00
CA LEU A 37 0.76 -16.77 5.82
C LEU A 37 -0.73 -17.17 5.84
N ALA A 38 -1.07 -18.29 6.49
CA ALA A 38 -2.45 -18.74 6.70
C ALA A 38 -3.12 -18.12 7.93
N SER A 39 -2.42 -17.30 8.72
CA SER A 39 -2.99 -16.64 9.90
C SER A 39 -4.08 -15.64 9.51
N HIS A 40 -5.11 -15.53 10.35
CA HIS A 40 -6.24 -14.62 10.16
C HIS A 40 -6.72 -14.04 11.50
N TYR A 41 -7.47 -12.93 11.44
CA TYR A 41 -8.17 -12.35 12.58
C TYR A 41 -9.65 -12.19 12.25
N GLY A 42 -10.50 -12.95 12.95
CA GLY A 42 -11.96 -12.92 12.79
C GLY A 42 -12.46 -13.69 11.56
N ASN A 43 -12.10 -13.28 10.35
CA ASN A 43 -12.52 -13.93 9.10
C ASN A 43 -11.45 -14.93 8.60
N PRO A 44 -11.73 -16.24 8.56
CA PRO A 44 -10.77 -17.26 8.13
C PRO A 44 -10.42 -17.19 6.62
N GLU A 45 -11.26 -16.55 5.81
CA GLU A 45 -10.97 -16.32 4.39
C GLU A 45 -10.09 -15.10 4.14
N TRP A 46 -9.81 -14.31 5.19
CA TRP A 46 -9.01 -13.09 5.11
C TRP A 46 -7.66 -13.29 5.81
N THR A 47 -6.83 -14.14 5.19
CA THR A 47 -5.51 -14.52 5.72
C THR A 47 -4.44 -13.47 5.46
N VAL A 48 -3.33 -13.56 6.17
CA VAL A 48 -2.13 -12.71 5.94
C VAL A 48 -1.72 -12.73 4.47
N ALA A 49 -1.68 -13.91 3.84
CA ALA A 49 -1.35 -14.05 2.42
C ALA A 49 -2.32 -13.30 1.50
N ILE A 50 -3.63 -13.46 1.75
CA ILE A 50 -4.68 -12.79 0.96
C ILE A 50 -4.62 -11.28 1.16
N ILE A 51 -4.43 -10.81 2.39
CA ILE A 51 -4.32 -9.36 2.66
C ILE A 51 -3.05 -8.79 2.02
N ALA A 52 -1.92 -9.51 2.07
CA ALA A 52 -0.69 -9.08 1.42
C ALA A 52 -0.85 -8.96 -0.11
N GLN A 53 -1.48 -9.94 -0.74
CA GLN A 53 -1.83 -9.88 -2.17
C GLN A 53 -2.81 -8.73 -2.45
N HIS A 54 -3.81 -8.51 -1.59
CA HIS A 54 -4.80 -7.45 -1.74
C HIS A 54 -4.19 -6.04 -1.66
N ILE A 55 -3.15 -5.81 -0.88
CA ILE A 55 -2.40 -4.55 -0.92
C ILE A 55 -1.90 -4.28 -2.34
N VAL A 56 -1.34 -5.29 -2.99
CA VAL A 56 -0.79 -5.15 -4.36
C VAL A 56 -1.89 -5.04 -5.41
N SER A 57 -2.98 -5.82 -5.29
CA SER A 57 -4.15 -5.70 -6.18
C SER A 57 -4.80 -4.33 -6.08
N GLY A 58 -4.88 -3.75 -4.87
CA GLY A 58 -5.34 -2.37 -4.69
C GLY A 58 -4.44 -1.38 -5.43
N ALA A 59 -3.11 -1.55 -5.35
CA ALA A 59 -2.18 -0.71 -6.09
C ALA A 59 -2.34 -0.88 -7.62
N CYS A 60 -2.60 -2.11 -8.11
CA CYS A 60 -2.95 -2.38 -9.52
C CYS A 60 -4.23 -1.64 -9.93
N TRP A 61 -5.25 -1.65 -9.09
CA TRP A 61 -6.49 -0.93 -9.32
C TRP A 61 -6.28 0.58 -9.41
N TYR A 62 -5.49 1.16 -8.52
CA TYR A 62 -5.17 2.60 -8.57
C TYR A 62 -4.38 2.95 -9.83
N GLU A 63 -3.41 2.12 -10.23
CA GLU A 63 -2.69 2.31 -11.50
C GLU A 63 -3.66 2.30 -12.68
N PHE A 64 -4.58 1.33 -12.75
CA PHE A 64 -5.60 1.29 -13.79
C PHE A 64 -6.46 2.55 -13.81
N CYS A 65 -6.98 2.97 -12.67
CA CYS A 65 -7.80 4.19 -12.58
C CYS A 65 -7.04 5.46 -13.02
N LEU A 66 -5.73 5.50 -12.80
CA LEU A 66 -4.88 6.65 -13.11
C LEU A 66 -4.38 6.64 -14.58
N THR A 67 -4.23 5.47 -15.19
CA THR A 67 -3.56 5.33 -16.50
C THR A 67 -4.44 4.72 -17.59
N GLY A 68 -5.53 4.05 -17.22
CA GLY A 68 -6.38 3.26 -18.12
C GLY A 68 -5.78 1.89 -18.49
N VAL A 69 -4.62 1.51 -17.93
CA VAL A 69 -3.96 0.23 -18.21
C VAL A 69 -4.03 -0.65 -16.96
N PHE A 70 -4.71 -1.79 -17.07
CA PHE A 70 -4.81 -2.76 -15.96
C PHE A 70 -3.55 -3.64 -15.96
N PRO A 71 -2.70 -3.55 -14.93
CA PRO A 71 -1.53 -4.42 -14.84
C PRO A 71 -1.93 -5.85 -14.45
N GLU A 72 -1.05 -6.81 -14.72
CA GLU A 72 -1.22 -8.18 -14.23
C GLU A 72 -1.19 -8.20 -12.70
N GLU A 73 -2.18 -8.85 -12.09
CA GLU A 73 -2.22 -9.03 -10.64
C GLU A 73 -1.40 -10.25 -10.20
N PRO A 74 -0.67 -10.15 -9.08
CA PRO A 74 0.04 -11.30 -8.56
C PRO A 74 -0.91 -12.33 -7.93
N ALA A 75 -0.48 -13.59 -7.92
CA ALA A 75 -1.16 -14.64 -7.18
C ALA A 75 -1.02 -14.44 -5.66
N VAL A 76 -1.93 -15.07 -4.90
CA VAL A 76 -1.82 -15.15 -3.43
C VAL A 76 -0.57 -15.94 -3.05
N PRO A 77 0.36 -15.38 -2.25
CA PRO A 77 1.60 -16.04 -1.91
C PRO A 77 1.39 -17.23 -0.95
N THR A 78 2.13 -18.30 -1.18
CA THR A 78 2.19 -19.48 -0.32
C THR A 78 3.57 -19.70 0.31
N THR A 79 4.57 -18.98 -0.20
CA THR A 79 5.98 -19.04 0.24
C THR A 79 6.57 -17.66 0.45
N SER A 80 7.67 -17.60 1.20
CA SER A 80 8.45 -16.36 1.39
C SER A 80 8.99 -15.80 0.06
N ALA A 81 9.37 -16.66 -0.89
CA ALA A 81 9.81 -16.24 -2.20
C ALA A 81 8.70 -15.54 -3.01
N GLU A 82 7.46 -16.00 -2.88
CA GLU A 82 6.29 -15.36 -3.51
C GLU A 82 5.93 -14.04 -2.81
N VAL A 83 6.15 -13.90 -1.51
CA VAL A 83 6.05 -12.60 -0.81
C VAL A 83 7.08 -11.61 -1.34
N ALA A 84 8.33 -12.06 -1.61
CA ALA A 84 9.35 -11.22 -2.22
C ALA A 84 8.94 -10.71 -3.63
N LEU A 85 8.19 -11.52 -4.38
CA LEU A 85 7.60 -11.05 -5.66
C LEU A 85 6.55 -9.96 -5.43
N LEU A 86 5.68 -10.08 -4.41
CA LEU A 86 4.71 -9.01 -4.07
C LEU A 86 5.42 -7.68 -3.79
N ARG A 87 6.56 -7.71 -3.10
CA ARG A 87 7.38 -6.51 -2.83
C ARG A 87 7.84 -5.84 -4.12
N THR A 88 8.25 -6.63 -5.11
CA THR A 88 8.63 -6.10 -6.43
C THR A 88 7.43 -5.49 -7.15
N TYR A 89 6.29 -6.18 -7.15
CA TYR A 89 5.07 -5.68 -7.77
C TYR A 89 4.62 -4.34 -7.18
N VAL A 90 4.61 -4.21 -5.84
CA VAL A 90 4.18 -2.97 -5.19
C VAL A 90 5.14 -1.82 -5.46
N ALA A 91 6.46 -2.07 -5.55
CA ALA A 91 7.44 -1.06 -5.91
C ALA A 91 7.19 -0.49 -7.32
N ASP A 92 6.89 -1.35 -8.29
CA ASP A 92 6.56 -0.93 -9.65
C ASP A 92 5.29 -0.07 -9.69
N ARG A 93 4.27 -0.44 -8.92
CA ARG A 93 3.02 0.35 -8.83
C ARG A 93 3.25 1.69 -8.14
N ASN A 94 4.02 1.72 -7.07
CA ASN A 94 4.37 2.96 -6.37
C ASN A 94 5.12 3.95 -7.29
N ALA A 95 5.97 3.45 -8.18
CA ALA A 95 6.63 4.30 -9.19
C ALA A 95 5.61 5.01 -10.09
N VAL A 96 4.51 4.34 -10.45
CA VAL A 96 3.41 4.97 -11.22
C VAL A 96 2.69 6.01 -10.37
N LEU A 97 2.38 5.72 -9.10
CA LEU A 97 1.74 6.70 -8.19
C LEU A 97 2.61 7.96 -8.06
N HIS A 98 3.93 7.81 -7.91
CA HIS A 98 4.86 8.95 -7.88
C HIS A 98 4.81 9.78 -9.16
N ALA A 99 4.82 9.13 -10.33
CA ALA A 99 4.74 9.84 -11.60
C ALA A 99 3.40 10.59 -11.75
N GLN A 100 2.30 9.98 -11.31
CA GLN A 100 0.97 10.61 -11.34
C GLN A 100 0.82 11.78 -10.36
N ALA A 101 1.57 11.77 -9.26
CA ALA A 101 1.58 12.88 -8.29
C ALA A 101 2.29 14.15 -8.77
N GLU A 102 3.04 14.06 -9.87
CA GLU A 102 3.67 15.22 -10.52
C GLU A 102 2.73 15.94 -11.52
N LEU A 103 1.57 15.35 -11.80
CA LEU A 103 0.58 15.92 -12.72
C LEU A 103 -0.43 16.80 -11.97
N ASP A 104 -1.10 17.68 -12.70
CA ASP A 104 -2.18 18.50 -12.17
C ASP A 104 -3.34 17.61 -11.67
N ASP A 105 -4.01 18.04 -10.59
CA ASP A 105 -5.19 17.35 -10.09
C ASP A 105 -6.36 17.54 -11.07
N GLU A 106 -6.91 16.45 -11.53
CA GLU A 106 -8.03 16.44 -12.49
C GLU A 106 -9.06 15.36 -12.15
N LEU A 107 -10.27 15.57 -12.64
CA LEU A 107 -11.37 14.62 -12.51
C LEU A 107 -11.22 13.56 -13.62
N LEU A 108 -10.83 12.36 -13.23
CA LEU A 108 -10.65 11.22 -14.14
C LEU A 108 -11.97 10.49 -14.35
N PHE A 109 -12.22 10.08 -15.59
CA PHE A 109 -13.31 9.15 -15.91
C PHE A 109 -12.75 7.73 -15.95
N VAL A 110 -13.36 6.84 -15.18
CA VAL A 110 -12.98 5.42 -15.11
C VAL A 110 -14.17 4.57 -15.58
N SER A 111 -13.91 3.63 -16.49
CA SER A 111 -14.88 2.65 -16.96
C SER A 111 -14.25 1.26 -16.90
N HIS A 112 -14.88 0.33 -16.19
CA HIS A 112 -14.42 -1.04 -16.01
C HIS A 112 -15.60 -1.98 -15.78
N GLU A 113 -15.67 -3.08 -16.53
CA GLU A 113 -16.71 -4.13 -16.41
C GLU A 113 -18.16 -3.63 -16.39
N GLY A 114 -18.42 -2.51 -17.08
CA GLY A 114 -19.76 -1.90 -17.15
C GLY A 114 -20.08 -0.92 -16.03
N GLU A 115 -19.19 -0.74 -15.06
CA GLU A 115 -19.27 0.32 -14.06
C GLU A 115 -18.51 1.56 -14.55
N GLU A 116 -19.10 2.74 -14.31
CA GLU A 116 -18.54 4.03 -14.72
C GLU A 116 -18.60 5.02 -13.58
N PHE A 117 -17.49 5.70 -13.30
CA PHE A 117 -17.46 6.75 -12.27
C PHE A 117 -16.40 7.81 -12.58
N ASN A 118 -16.54 8.94 -11.89
CA ASN A 118 -15.52 9.98 -11.91
C ASN A 118 -14.84 10.10 -10.54
N VAL A 119 -13.54 10.29 -10.54
CA VAL A 119 -12.75 10.42 -9.31
C VAL A 119 -11.60 11.40 -9.53
N TRP A 120 -11.32 12.24 -8.54
CA TRP A 120 -10.15 13.11 -8.57
C TRP A 120 -8.86 12.30 -8.44
N ARG A 121 -7.83 12.66 -9.23
CA ARG A 121 -6.48 12.05 -9.12
C ARG A 121 -5.98 12.05 -7.69
N SER A 122 -6.10 13.17 -6.99
CA SER A 122 -5.67 13.32 -5.59
C SER A 122 -6.39 12.35 -4.63
N ILE A 123 -7.64 11.99 -4.90
CA ILE A 123 -8.38 11.01 -4.10
C ILE A 123 -7.78 9.61 -4.29
N LEU A 124 -7.46 9.20 -5.52
CA LEU A 124 -6.83 7.90 -5.77
C LEU A 124 -5.46 7.80 -5.09
N LEU A 125 -4.62 8.83 -5.21
CA LEU A 125 -3.31 8.88 -4.56
C LEU A 125 -3.43 8.84 -3.03
N SER A 126 -4.40 9.56 -2.47
CA SER A 126 -4.67 9.54 -1.03
C SER A 126 -5.19 8.16 -0.58
N GLN A 127 -6.10 7.55 -1.36
CA GLN A 127 -6.64 6.23 -1.06
C GLN A 127 -5.56 5.16 -1.05
N ALA A 128 -4.58 5.22 -1.95
CA ALA A 128 -3.46 4.28 -1.97
C ALA A 128 -2.70 4.27 -0.63
N VAL A 129 -2.45 5.46 -0.05
CA VAL A 129 -1.78 5.59 1.25
C VAL A 129 -2.63 4.98 2.37
N HIS A 130 -3.93 5.32 2.43
CA HIS A 130 -4.81 4.85 3.50
C HIS A 130 -5.05 3.34 3.42
N HIS A 131 -5.29 2.81 2.23
CA HIS A 131 -5.49 1.39 1.96
C HIS A 131 -4.32 0.53 2.46
N SER A 132 -3.10 0.92 2.13
CA SER A 132 -1.91 0.20 2.58
C SER A 132 -1.75 0.23 4.10
N VAL A 133 -1.93 1.39 4.74
CA VAL A 133 -1.86 1.52 6.21
C VAL A 133 -2.88 0.62 6.89
N GLU A 134 -4.13 0.62 6.40
CA GLU A 134 -5.22 -0.19 6.95
C GLU A 134 -4.91 -1.69 6.86
N HIS A 135 -4.45 -2.17 5.71
CA HIS A 135 -4.18 -3.58 5.51
C HIS A 135 -2.90 -4.06 6.20
N ARG A 136 -1.87 -3.22 6.33
CA ARG A 136 -0.71 -3.53 7.18
C ARG A 136 -1.12 -3.73 8.64
N ALA A 137 -2.02 -2.90 9.17
CA ALA A 137 -2.55 -3.07 10.51
C ALA A 137 -3.37 -4.37 10.65
N GLN A 138 -4.17 -4.74 9.66
CA GLN A 138 -4.90 -6.00 9.66
C GLN A 138 -3.97 -7.22 9.67
N ILE A 139 -2.89 -7.20 8.88
CA ILE A 139 -1.87 -8.26 8.90
C ILE A 139 -1.21 -8.35 10.28
N ALA A 140 -0.81 -7.23 10.87
CA ALA A 140 -0.21 -7.21 12.20
C ALA A 140 -1.14 -7.82 13.25
N CYS A 141 -2.45 -7.48 13.25
CA CYS A 141 -3.46 -8.05 14.11
C CYS A 141 -3.63 -9.57 13.87
N ALA A 142 -3.64 -10.02 12.61
CA ALA A 142 -3.75 -11.44 12.28
C ALA A 142 -2.54 -12.24 12.79
N LEU A 143 -1.34 -11.72 12.61
CA LEU A 143 -0.09 -12.32 13.09
C LEU A 143 -0.06 -12.40 14.63
N GLU A 144 -0.39 -11.29 15.32
CA GLU A 144 -0.41 -11.25 16.79
C GLU A 144 -1.43 -12.21 17.39
N ALA A 145 -2.65 -12.28 16.83
CA ALA A 145 -3.71 -13.21 17.27
C ALA A 145 -3.29 -14.67 17.13
N ASN A 146 -2.38 -14.98 16.22
CA ASN A 146 -1.81 -16.31 16.00
C ASN A 146 -0.43 -16.52 16.63
N GLY A 147 -0.02 -15.63 17.55
CA GLY A 147 1.17 -15.79 18.38
C GLY A 147 2.47 -15.27 17.79
N TYR A 148 2.45 -14.58 16.65
CA TYR A 148 3.61 -13.90 16.08
C TYR A 148 3.61 -12.42 16.42
N ARG A 149 4.58 -11.97 17.24
CA ARG A 149 4.68 -10.59 17.76
C ARG A 149 5.87 -9.83 17.20
N GLY A 150 6.28 -10.13 15.98
CA GLY A 150 7.45 -9.52 15.36
C GLY A 150 7.14 -8.29 14.50
N VAL A 151 5.88 -7.84 14.41
CA VAL A 151 5.50 -6.66 13.62
C VAL A 151 5.31 -5.46 14.54
N ASP A 152 6.20 -4.49 14.40
CA ASP A 152 6.12 -3.19 15.07
C ASP A 152 5.70 -2.12 14.05
N LEU A 153 4.43 -1.70 14.10
CA LEU A 153 3.89 -0.69 13.18
C LEU A 153 4.45 0.71 13.45
N ASP A 154 4.89 1.01 14.68
CA ASP A 154 5.50 2.31 15.00
C ASP A 154 6.85 2.47 14.27
N SER A 155 7.54 1.34 13.98
CA SER A 155 8.76 1.35 13.17
C SER A 155 8.53 1.65 11.67
N LEU A 156 7.27 1.73 11.25
CA LEU A 156 6.83 1.96 9.86
C LEU A 156 6.01 3.25 9.71
N ASP A 157 5.86 4.02 10.75
CA ASP A 157 5.07 5.25 10.74
C ASP A 157 5.82 6.43 10.10
N ALA A 158 5.13 7.57 9.99
CA ALA A 158 5.71 8.78 9.39
C ALA A 158 6.86 9.39 10.23
N TRP A 159 6.89 9.14 11.55
CA TRP A 159 7.98 9.59 12.41
C TRP A 159 9.25 8.77 12.18
N ALA A 160 9.09 7.45 12.09
CA ALA A 160 10.20 6.54 11.78
C ALA A 160 10.75 6.84 10.39
N PHE A 161 9.89 7.08 9.41
CA PHE A 161 10.29 7.50 8.06
C PHE A 161 11.09 8.81 8.08
N ALA A 162 10.58 9.85 8.73
CA ALA A 162 11.27 11.15 8.82
C ALA A 162 12.65 10.99 9.50
N SER A 163 12.73 10.21 10.58
CA SER A 163 13.99 9.93 11.27
C SER A 163 14.99 9.17 10.41
N ALA A 164 14.52 8.19 9.62
CA ALA A 164 15.35 7.37 8.74
C ALA A 164 15.87 8.11 7.50
N THR A 165 15.14 9.13 7.04
CA THR A 165 15.45 9.86 5.79
C THR A 165 16.01 11.26 6.02
N GLY A 166 16.03 11.74 7.26
CA GLY A 166 16.53 13.07 7.61
C GLY A 166 15.58 14.20 7.23
N LEU A 167 14.29 13.93 7.16
CA LEU A 167 13.23 14.90 6.85
C LEU A 167 12.72 15.62 8.10
#